data_fff837501c2b4e1c9c6020d2e24c2c28
#
_entry.id   fff837501c2b4e1c9c6020d2e24c2c28
#
_cell.length_a   1.000
_cell.length_b   1.000
_cell.length_c   1.000
_cell.angle_alpha   90.00
_cell.angle_beta   90.00
_cell.angle_gamma   90.00
#
_symmetry.space_group_name_H-M   'P 1'
#
loop_
_entity.id
_entity.type
_entity.pdbx_description
1 polymer ?
#
loop_
_entity_poly.entity_id
_entity_poly.type
_entity_poly.pdbx_seq_one_letter_code
_entity_poly.pdbx_strand_id
1 'polypeptide(L)'
;IGQAKEIEMEEAIAFLREHDHFLLAGHEHPDGDDVGSLCALYNVLVSMGKTADMILPDPVPSAFTLVKSSAKVLMEIPEDGTYDAMVFTDLANISRGGDFNFPDVPSLCIDHHQTNEKYTDYLYLKYKYAATAEMLAEMFFAMGLKLDRDTCNALYMGIGTDSGFFKFSCTSEHTLLMASRLVKMGADPSYISNKLDEKTEEAMKCYKLVADTVHSYKDGKIVVAYMNKEAMALDGENSDYYASIPRCIKGAEIAALFKYKE
;
A
#
# COMPACT_ATOMS: atom_id res chain seq x y z
N ILE A 1 13.63 11.22 -16.91
CA ILE A 1 12.26 10.68 -17.07
C ILE A 1 12.44 9.38 -17.80
N GLY A 2 12.16 8.27 -17.15
CA GLY A 2 12.29 6.95 -17.70
C GLY A 2 11.34 6.73 -18.89
N GLN A 3 11.68 5.81 -19.77
CA GLN A 3 10.83 5.41 -20.90
C GLN A 3 10.44 3.94 -20.70
N ALA A 4 9.73 3.63 -19.60
CA ALA A 4 9.22 2.28 -19.42
C ALA A 4 8.35 1.88 -20.61
N LYS A 5 8.51 0.65 -21.09
CA LYS A 5 7.53 0.07 -22.02
C LYS A 5 6.26 -0.24 -21.21
N GLU A 6 5.16 0.47 -21.49
CA GLU A 6 3.86 0.10 -20.93
C GLU A 6 3.44 -1.25 -21.51
N ILE A 7 3.02 -2.16 -20.62
CA ILE A 7 2.64 -3.53 -20.96
C ILE A 7 1.26 -3.85 -20.40
N GLU A 8 0.63 -4.88 -20.96
CA GLU A 8 -0.63 -5.39 -20.45
C GLU A 8 -0.40 -6.56 -19.48
N MET A 9 -1.49 -7.00 -18.83
CA MET A 9 -1.46 -8.01 -17.77
C MET A 9 -0.78 -9.31 -18.20
N GLU A 10 -1.01 -9.75 -19.45
CA GLU A 10 -0.42 -10.97 -20.00
C GLU A 10 1.10 -10.91 -20.08
N GLU A 11 1.64 -9.73 -20.46
CA GLU A 11 3.09 -9.51 -20.53
C GLU A 11 3.69 -9.42 -19.10
N ALA A 12 2.97 -8.79 -18.14
CA ALA A 12 3.39 -8.77 -16.74
C ALA A 12 3.39 -10.20 -16.13
N ILE A 13 2.39 -11.02 -16.44
CA ILE A 13 2.36 -12.43 -16.05
C ILE A 13 3.53 -13.20 -16.66
N ALA A 14 3.84 -12.96 -17.94
CA ALA A 14 4.97 -13.58 -18.61
C ALA A 14 6.29 -13.22 -17.92
N PHE A 15 6.50 -11.94 -17.58
CA PHE A 15 7.67 -11.47 -16.84
C PHE A 15 7.84 -12.23 -15.51
N LEU A 16 6.76 -12.39 -14.74
CA LEU A 16 6.81 -13.12 -13.46
C LEU A 16 7.09 -14.63 -13.65
N ARG A 17 6.74 -15.21 -14.80
CA ARG A 17 6.98 -16.64 -15.11
C ARG A 17 8.40 -16.90 -15.60
N GLU A 18 8.98 -15.97 -16.33
CA GLU A 18 10.28 -16.13 -17.01
C GLU A 18 11.49 -15.97 -16.07
N HIS A 19 11.33 -15.32 -14.92
CA HIS A 19 12.40 -15.10 -13.95
C HIS A 19 12.19 -15.95 -12.70
N ASP A 20 13.26 -16.19 -11.94
CA ASP A 20 13.25 -17.11 -10.79
C ASP A 20 13.71 -16.49 -9.48
N HIS A 21 14.50 -15.39 -9.53
CA HIS A 21 15.11 -14.76 -8.35
C HIS A 21 14.79 -13.27 -8.30
N PHE A 22 13.83 -12.89 -7.47
CA PHE A 22 13.26 -11.55 -7.47
C PHE A 22 13.75 -10.68 -6.32
N LEU A 23 14.01 -9.41 -6.60
CA LEU A 23 13.99 -8.35 -5.61
C LEU A 23 12.69 -7.56 -5.73
N LEU A 24 11.91 -7.51 -4.66
CA LEU A 24 10.65 -6.78 -4.60
C LEU A 24 10.82 -5.53 -3.76
N ALA A 25 10.35 -4.39 -4.22
CA ALA A 25 10.48 -3.12 -3.52
C ALA A 25 9.20 -2.30 -3.54
N GLY A 26 8.92 -1.63 -2.43
CA GLY A 26 7.86 -0.66 -2.25
C GLY A 26 8.40 0.73 -1.92
N HIS A 27 7.61 1.55 -1.21
CA HIS A 27 7.92 2.95 -0.97
C HIS A 27 8.16 3.30 0.51
N GLU A 28 8.79 4.47 0.74
CA GLU A 28 8.90 5.07 2.07
C GLU A 28 7.51 5.40 2.65
N HIS A 29 7.40 5.34 3.99
CA HIS A 29 6.12 5.49 4.68
C HIS A 29 5.07 4.50 4.15
N PRO A 30 5.37 3.17 4.19
CA PRO A 30 4.54 2.16 3.56
C PRO A 30 3.13 2.15 4.15
N ASP A 31 2.15 2.10 3.27
CA ASP A 31 0.75 2.00 3.62
C ASP A 31 0.21 0.57 3.44
N GLY A 32 -1.11 0.41 3.56
CA GLY A 32 -1.72 -0.92 3.47
C GLY A 32 -1.69 -1.50 2.06
N ASP A 33 -1.71 -0.68 1.01
CA ASP A 33 -1.62 -1.17 -0.37
C ASP A 33 -0.20 -1.58 -0.72
N ASP A 34 0.80 -0.76 -0.35
CA ASP A 34 2.21 -1.10 -0.56
C ASP A 34 2.59 -2.41 0.15
N VAL A 35 2.35 -2.51 1.47
CA VAL A 35 2.64 -3.73 2.24
C VAL A 35 1.82 -4.92 1.74
N GLY A 36 0.54 -4.71 1.45
CA GLY A 36 -0.36 -5.76 0.97
C GLY A 36 0.06 -6.32 -0.39
N SER A 37 0.38 -5.43 -1.32
CA SER A 37 0.84 -5.78 -2.67
C SER A 37 2.19 -6.47 -2.65
N LEU A 38 3.15 -5.93 -1.91
CA LEU A 38 4.49 -6.49 -1.76
C LEU A 38 4.44 -7.92 -1.18
N CYS A 39 3.73 -8.10 -0.07
CA CYS A 39 3.58 -9.40 0.59
C CYS A 39 2.82 -10.42 -0.27
N ALA A 40 1.76 -9.99 -0.95
CA ALA A 40 0.98 -10.89 -1.81
C ALA A 40 1.80 -11.38 -3.00
N LEU A 41 2.56 -10.48 -3.64
CA LEU A 41 3.44 -10.86 -4.74
C LEU A 41 4.53 -11.83 -4.27
N TYR A 42 5.17 -11.56 -3.12
CA TYR A 42 6.12 -12.45 -2.51
C TYR A 42 5.55 -13.86 -2.29
N ASN A 43 4.39 -13.95 -1.64
CA ASN A 43 3.75 -15.23 -1.34
C ASN A 43 3.45 -16.02 -2.62
N VAL A 44 2.98 -15.35 -3.65
CA VAL A 44 2.67 -15.96 -4.94
C VAL A 44 3.94 -16.47 -5.63
N LEU A 45 5.00 -15.69 -5.70
CA LEU A 45 6.28 -16.12 -6.30
C LEU A 45 6.86 -17.33 -5.58
N VAL A 46 6.86 -17.32 -4.24
CA VAL A 46 7.30 -18.47 -3.44
C VAL A 46 6.42 -19.70 -3.70
N SER A 47 5.10 -19.54 -3.82
CA SER A 47 4.18 -20.64 -4.15
C SER A 47 4.43 -21.25 -5.55
N MET A 48 5.00 -20.46 -6.46
CA MET A 48 5.43 -20.88 -7.79
C MET A 48 6.81 -21.56 -7.81
N GLY A 49 7.47 -21.69 -6.64
CA GLY A 49 8.80 -22.29 -6.51
C GLY A 49 9.95 -21.32 -6.80
N LYS A 50 9.68 -20.03 -6.84
CA LYS A 50 10.67 -18.97 -7.07
C LYS A 50 11.21 -18.45 -5.74
N THR A 51 12.31 -17.70 -5.78
CA THR A 51 12.87 -17.00 -4.62
C THR A 51 12.62 -15.50 -4.74
N ALA A 52 12.38 -14.85 -3.62
CA ALA A 52 12.20 -13.41 -3.59
C ALA A 52 12.63 -12.83 -2.23
N ASP A 53 13.20 -11.63 -2.27
CA ASP A 53 13.39 -10.78 -1.10
C ASP A 53 12.52 -9.54 -1.24
N MET A 54 11.96 -9.08 -0.12
CA MET A 54 11.16 -7.87 -0.04
C MET A 54 11.92 -6.80 0.71
N ILE A 55 12.01 -5.60 0.16
CA ILE A 55 12.63 -4.45 0.81
C ILE A 55 11.70 -3.25 0.87
N LEU A 56 11.77 -2.53 1.98
CA LEU A 56 11.15 -1.22 2.17
C LEU A 56 12.16 -0.26 2.79
N PRO A 57 12.11 1.05 2.47
CA PRO A 57 12.97 2.05 3.10
C PRO A 57 12.69 2.23 4.59
N ASP A 58 11.43 2.06 4.99
CA ASP A 58 10.95 2.22 6.36
C ASP A 58 10.41 0.90 6.92
N PRO A 59 10.38 0.74 8.26
CA PRO A 59 9.78 -0.42 8.90
C PRO A 59 8.30 -0.56 8.54
N VAL A 60 7.83 -1.81 8.41
CA VAL A 60 6.41 -2.07 8.25
C VAL A 60 5.64 -1.53 9.48
N PRO A 61 4.67 -0.63 9.31
CA PRO A 61 3.84 -0.15 10.40
C PRO A 61 3.13 -1.30 11.13
N SER A 62 3.02 -1.19 12.45
CA SER A 62 2.45 -2.24 13.30
C SER A 62 1.03 -2.65 12.88
N ALA A 63 0.24 -1.71 12.34
CA ALA A 63 -1.10 -1.97 11.84
C ALA A 63 -1.13 -2.99 10.69
N PHE A 64 -0.07 -3.09 9.88
CA PHE A 64 -0.01 -3.97 8.70
C PHE A 64 0.69 -5.30 8.98
N THR A 65 1.21 -5.51 10.19
CA THR A 65 1.83 -6.79 10.60
C THR A 65 0.81 -7.93 10.76
N LEU A 66 -0.47 -7.67 10.55
CA LEU A 66 -1.53 -8.68 10.47
C LEU A 66 -1.31 -9.67 9.30
N VAL A 67 -0.55 -9.26 8.26
CA VAL A 67 -0.07 -10.11 7.16
C VAL A 67 1.23 -10.75 7.61
N LYS A 68 1.24 -12.09 7.73
CA LYS A 68 2.38 -12.82 8.31
C LYS A 68 3.68 -12.66 7.53
N SER A 69 3.59 -12.63 6.21
CA SER A 69 4.76 -12.46 5.34
C SER A 69 5.42 -11.08 5.49
N SER A 70 4.74 -10.08 6.07
CA SER A 70 5.34 -8.78 6.37
C SER A 70 6.57 -8.87 7.31
N ALA A 71 6.65 -9.92 8.15
CA ALA A 71 7.81 -10.18 8.99
C ALA A 71 9.09 -10.53 8.22
N LYS A 72 8.99 -10.76 6.90
CA LYS A 72 10.13 -11.05 6.01
C LYS A 72 10.61 -9.83 5.24
N VAL A 73 9.96 -8.68 5.41
CA VAL A 73 10.40 -7.43 4.80
C VAL A 73 11.71 -6.99 5.42
N LEU A 74 12.67 -6.67 4.57
CA LEU A 74 14.00 -6.21 4.94
C LEU A 74 14.10 -4.69 4.71
N MET A 75 15.04 -4.06 5.40
CA MET A 75 15.38 -2.64 5.21
C MET A 75 16.71 -2.44 4.48
N GLU A 76 17.33 -3.53 4.05
CA GLU A 76 18.57 -3.55 3.29
C GLU A 76 18.52 -4.66 2.25
N ILE A 77 19.17 -4.47 1.11
CA ILE A 77 19.33 -5.54 0.12
C ILE A 77 20.39 -6.51 0.67
N PRO A 78 20.09 -7.84 0.77
CA PRO A 78 21.07 -8.83 1.17
C PRO A 78 22.35 -8.77 0.33
N GLU A 79 23.51 -8.75 0.96
CA GLU A 79 24.83 -8.68 0.29
C GLU A 79 25.11 -9.90 -0.61
N ASP A 80 24.57 -11.07 -0.23
CA ASP A 80 24.69 -12.34 -0.96
C ASP A 80 23.48 -12.60 -1.89
N GLY A 81 22.55 -11.64 -1.96
CA GLY A 81 21.37 -11.73 -2.84
C GLY A 81 21.78 -11.76 -4.31
N THR A 82 21.27 -12.73 -5.04
CA THR A 82 21.41 -12.82 -6.50
C THR A 82 20.03 -12.76 -7.12
N TYR A 83 19.81 -11.74 -7.95
CA TYR A 83 18.52 -11.49 -8.57
C TYR A 83 18.62 -11.51 -10.09
N ASP A 84 17.62 -12.04 -10.77
CA ASP A 84 17.49 -12.02 -12.23
C ASP A 84 16.34 -11.11 -12.69
N ALA A 85 15.53 -10.61 -11.75
CA ALA A 85 14.51 -9.60 -12.00
C ALA A 85 14.21 -8.76 -10.74
N MET A 86 13.65 -7.56 -10.99
CA MET A 86 13.18 -6.66 -9.95
C MET A 86 11.73 -6.26 -10.22
N VAL A 87 10.90 -6.22 -9.16
CA VAL A 87 9.54 -5.72 -9.26
C VAL A 87 9.29 -4.65 -8.21
N PHE A 88 8.84 -3.50 -8.66
CA PHE A 88 8.32 -2.42 -7.82
C PHE A 88 6.80 -2.52 -7.77
N THR A 89 6.23 -2.47 -6.57
CA THR A 89 4.78 -2.44 -6.35
C THR A 89 4.38 -1.11 -5.73
N ASP A 90 3.31 -0.50 -6.24
CA ASP A 90 2.70 0.71 -5.68
C ASP A 90 3.64 1.92 -5.56
N LEU A 91 4.70 1.95 -6.33
CA LEU A 91 5.75 2.96 -6.29
C LEU A 91 5.69 3.85 -7.55
N ALA A 92 5.02 4.99 -7.44
CA ALA A 92 4.88 5.93 -8.56
C ALA A 92 6.16 6.71 -8.87
N ASN A 93 6.99 6.96 -7.86
CA ASN A 93 8.21 7.76 -7.96
C ASN A 93 9.38 7.03 -7.30
N ILE A 94 10.42 6.76 -8.08
CA ILE A 94 11.59 6.00 -7.60
C ILE A 94 12.29 6.67 -6.41
N SER A 95 12.23 8.00 -6.28
CA SER A 95 12.83 8.70 -5.13
C SER A 95 12.21 8.31 -3.80
N ARG A 96 10.98 7.78 -3.80
CA ARG A 96 10.31 7.23 -2.62
C ARG A 96 10.69 5.78 -2.33
N GLY A 97 11.36 5.11 -3.25
CA GLY A 97 11.82 3.73 -3.10
C GLY A 97 13.04 3.56 -2.19
N GLY A 98 13.55 4.65 -1.61
CA GLY A 98 14.73 4.66 -0.75
C GLY A 98 16.05 4.78 -1.51
N ASP A 99 17.12 5.01 -0.74
CA ASP A 99 18.48 5.15 -1.28
C ASP A 99 19.20 3.79 -1.28
N PHE A 100 18.62 2.84 -2.03
CA PHE A 100 19.20 1.52 -2.22
C PHE A 100 20.07 1.45 -3.48
N ASN A 101 21.12 0.67 -3.43
CA ASN A 101 21.89 0.32 -4.62
C ASN A 101 21.22 -0.85 -5.34
N PHE A 102 20.16 -0.55 -6.09
CA PHE A 102 19.38 -1.56 -6.81
C PHE A 102 20.21 -2.31 -7.84
N PRO A 103 20.04 -3.64 -8.01
CA PRO A 103 20.75 -4.42 -9.02
C PRO A 103 20.36 -4.00 -10.44
N ASP A 104 21.31 -4.08 -11.36
CA ASP A 104 21.10 -3.84 -12.79
C ASP A 104 20.54 -5.13 -13.45
N VAL A 105 19.25 -5.35 -13.27
CA VAL A 105 18.50 -6.50 -13.80
C VAL A 105 17.17 -6.02 -14.42
N PRO A 106 16.52 -6.81 -15.30
CA PRO A 106 15.21 -6.47 -15.83
C PRO A 106 14.22 -6.06 -14.75
N SER A 107 13.52 -4.94 -14.96
CA SER A 107 12.67 -4.33 -13.96
C SER A 107 11.23 -4.12 -14.45
N LEU A 108 10.26 -4.44 -13.58
CA LEU A 108 8.83 -4.23 -13.79
C LEU A 108 8.27 -3.35 -12.67
N CYS A 109 7.47 -2.35 -13.01
CA CYS A 109 6.62 -1.65 -12.04
C CYS A 109 5.16 -2.05 -12.25
N ILE A 110 4.47 -2.42 -11.16
CA ILE A 110 3.03 -2.66 -11.11
C ILE A 110 2.42 -1.58 -10.24
N ASP A 111 1.62 -0.69 -10.84
CA ASP A 111 1.18 0.52 -10.16
C ASP A 111 -0.19 1.01 -10.66
N HIS A 112 -0.94 1.66 -9.77
CA HIS A 112 -2.23 2.27 -10.11
C HIS A 112 -2.18 3.81 -10.13
N HIS A 113 -1.07 4.43 -9.82
CA HIS A 113 -0.93 5.88 -9.76
C HIS A 113 -0.78 6.52 -11.14
N GLN A 114 -1.69 7.42 -11.51
CA GLN A 114 -1.62 8.17 -12.79
C GLN A 114 -0.33 8.99 -12.95
N THR A 115 0.30 9.33 -11.84
CA THR A 115 1.53 10.14 -11.78
C THR A 115 2.82 9.33 -11.86
N ASN A 116 2.74 8.03 -12.20
CA ASN A 116 3.93 7.17 -12.29
C ASN A 116 4.98 7.75 -13.24
N GLU A 117 6.24 7.82 -12.80
CA GLU A 117 7.36 8.42 -13.51
C GLU A 117 8.00 7.52 -14.59
N LYS A 118 7.51 6.27 -14.75
CA LYS A 118 7.96 5.32 -15.79
C LYS A 118 9.46 5.03 -15.74
N TYR A 119 9.98 4.74 -14.55
CA TYR A 119 11.42 4.61 -14.26
C TYR A 119 11.99 3.20 -14.46
N THR A 120 11.14 2.18 -14.71
CA THR A 120 11.51 0.78 -14.92
C THR A 120 11.60 0.44 -16.42
N ASP A 121 12.05 -0.78 -16.75
CA ASP A 121 12.03 -1.25 -18.16
C ASP A 121 10.61 -1.50 -18.63
N TYR A 122 9.77 -2.09 -17.77
CA TYR A 122 8.36 -2.41 -18.04
C TYR A 122 7.45 -1.78 -16.99
N LEU A 123 6.26 -1.32 -17.43
CA LEU A 123 5.25 -0.73 -16.56
C LEU A 123 3.88 -1.35 -16.86
N TYR A 124 3.30 -2.02 -15.87
CA TYR A 124 1.90 -2.41 -15.88
C TYR A 124 1.12 -1.42 -15.03
N LEU A 125 0.34 -0.53 -15.68
CA LEU A 125 -0.35 0.61 -15.05
C LEU A 125 -1.86 0.55 -15.28
N LYS A 126 -2.64 0.62 -14.21
CA LYS A 126 -4.11 0.69 -14.25
C LYS A 126 -4.65 1.79 -13.33
N TYR A 127 -4.49 3.04 -13.72
CA TYR A 127 -4.86 4.23 -12.91
C TYR A 127 -6.35 4.36 -12.56
N LYS A 128 -7.23 3.49 -13.08
CA LYS A 128 -8.65 3.43 -12.71
C LYS A 128 -8.96 2.41 -11.62
N TYR A 129 -7.99 1.62 -11.22
CA TYR A 129 -8.15 0.66 -10.13
C TYR A 129 -7.94 1.38 -8.80
N ALA A 130 -8.66 0.92 -7.77
CA ALA A 130 -8.60 1.55 -6.46
C ALA A 130 -7.26 1.33 -5.75
N ALA A 131 -6.50 0.28 -6.13
CA ALA A 131 -5.30 -0.16 -5.46
C ALA A 131 -4.42 -1.01 -6.38
N THR A 132 -3.12 -1.03 -6.15
CA THR A 132 -2.20 -2.00 -6.78
C THR A 132 -2.55 -3.44 -6.38
N ALA A 133 -3.01 -3.65 -5.14
CA ALA A 133 -3.52 -4.94 -4.68
C ALA A 133 -4.73 -5.44 -5.50
N GLU A 134 -5.58 -4.54 -6.01
CA GLU A 134 -6.69 -4.90 -6.92
C GLU A 134 -6.14 -5.45 -8.24
N MET A 135 -5.11 -4.83 -8.80
CA MET A 135 -4.44 -5.28 -10.03
C MET A 135 -3.81 -6.67 -9.84
N LEU A 136 -3.10 -6.86 -8.73
CA LEU A 136 -2.47 -8.15 -8.39
C LEU A 136 -3.51 -9.24 -8.16
N ALA A 137 -4.64 -8.94 -7.50
CA ALA A 137 -5.72 -9.88 -7.30
C ALA A 137 -6.29 -10.37 -8.64
N GLU A 138 -6.57 -9.46 -9.57
CA GLU A 138 -7.03 -9.80 -10.90
C GLU A 138 -6.02 -10.66 -11.64
N MET A 139 -4.73 -10.25 -11.62
CA MET A 139 -3.64 -10.99 -12.25
C MET A 139 -3.54 -12.42 -11.71
N PHE A 140 -3.55 -12.61 -10.41
CA PHE A 140 -3.44 -13.94 -9.79
C PHE A 140 -4.66 -14.82 -10.09
N PHE A 141 -5.85 -14.24 -10.18
CA PHE A 141 -7.05 -14.94 -10.61
C PHE A 141 -6.98 -15.33 -12.10
N ALA A 142 -6.44 -14.48 -12.96
CA ALA A 142 -6.22 -14.79 -14.38
C ALA A 142 -5.19 -15.92 -14.56
N MET A 143 -4.18 -16.00 -13.68
CA MET A 143 -3.21 -17.09 -13.64
C MET A 143 -3.81 -18.43 -13.16
N GLY A 144 -5.03 -18.41 -12.63
CA GLY A 144 -5.68 -19.61 -12.09
C GLY A 144 -5.08 -20.09 -10.75
N LEU A 145 -4.41 -19.20 -10.01
CA LEU A 145 -3.74 -19.54 -8.76
C LEU A 145 -4.73 -19.77 -7.62
N LYS A 146 -4.42 -20.73 -6.77
CA LYS A 146 -5.08 -20.90 -5.47
C LYS A 146 -4.28 -20.12 -4.43
N LEU A 147 -4.81 -18.99 -4.00
CA LEU A 147 -4.18 -18.15 -2.99
C LEU A 147 -4.41 -18.71 -1.59
N ASP A 148 -3.40 -18.64 -0.73
CA ASP A 148 -3.55 -18.92 0.69
C ASP A 148 -4.23 -17.77 1.44
N ARG A 149 -4.57 -17.99 2.70
CA ARG A 149 -5.27 -16.99 3.52
C ARG A 149 -4.44 -15.74 3.75
N ASP A 150 -3.12 -15.87 3.93
CA ASP A 150 -2.24 -14.72 4.16
C ASP A 150 -2.20 -13.82 2.93
N THR A 151 -2.06 -14.40 1.75
CA THR A 151 -2.11 -13.68 0.46
C THR A 151 -3.47 -13.01 0.24
N CYS A 152 -4.57 -13.72 0.53
CA CYS A 152 -5.91 -13.14 0.42
C CYS A 152 -6.12 -11.97 1.39
N ASN A 153 -5.62 -12.08 2.62
CA ASN A 153 -5.67 -11.00 3.61
C ASN A 153 -4.82 -9.80 3.19
N ALA A 154 -3.62 -10.04 2.64
CA ALA A 154 -2.73 -8.99 2.15
C ALA A 154 -3.39 -8.17 1.05
N LEU A 155 -3.94 -8.83 0.04
CA LEU A 155 -4.64 -8.16 -1.07
C LEU A 155 -5.92 -7.45 -0.61
N TYR A 156 -6.72 -8.08 0.27
CA TYR A 156 -7.92 -7.45 0.82
C TYR A 156 -7.58 -6.22 1.66
N MET A 157 -6.51 -6.27 2.44
CA MET A 157 -6.00 -5.12 3.21
C MET A 157 -5.61 -3.98 2.29
N GLY A 158 -4.83 -4.24 1.23
CA GLY A 158 -4.43 -3.21 0.26
C GLY A 158 -5.64 -2.56 -0.40
N ILE A 159 -6.57 -3.34 -0.96
CA ILE A 159 -7.81 -2.82 -1.54
C ILE A 159 -8.61 -2.01 -0.51
N GLY A 160 -8.72 -2.51 0.73
CA GLY A 160 -9.50 -1.89 1.79
C GLY A 160 -8.91 -0.54 2.20
N THR A 161 -7.63 -0.45 2.44
CA THR A 161 -6.98 0.80 2.87
C THR A 161 -7.08 1.89 1.82
N ASP A 162 -6.78 1.61 0.56
CA ASP A 162 -6.79 2.58 -0.53
C ASP A 162 -8.18 3.02 -0.96
N SER A 163 -9.16 2.14 -0.85
CA SER A 163 -10.57 2.49 -1.09
C SER A 163 -11.27 3.10 0.12
N GLY A 164 -10.55 3.31 1.24
CA GLY A 164 -11.14 3.73 2.51
C GLY A 164 -12.21 2.76 3.00
N PHE A 165 -11.97 1.47 2.88
CA PHE A 165 -12.96 0.41 3.07
C PHE A 165 -14.22 0.64 2.25
N PHE A 166 -14.01 0.84 0.94
CA PHE A 166 -15.06 1.00 -0.08
C PHE A 166 -15.90 2.29 0.05
N LYS A 167 -15.41 3.29 0.79
CA LYS A 167 -16.07 4.60 0.96
C LYS A 167 -15.65 5.64 -0.08
N PHE A 168 -14.46 5.49 -0.68
CA PHE A 168 -13.92 6.49 -1.61
C PHE A 168 -14.46 6.29 -3.03
N SER A 169 -14.42 7.36 -3.82
CA SER A 169 -14.92 7.37 -5.20
C SER A 169 -14.15 6.50 -6.18
N CYS A 170 -12.96 6.02 -5.81
CA CYS A 170 -12.21 5.03 -6.58
C CYS A 170 -12.80 3.63 -6.50
N THR A 171 -13.71 3.36 -5.54
CA THR A 171 -14.41 2.08 -5.43
C THR A 171 -15.32 1.84 -6.64
N SER A 172 -15.00 0.83 -7.44
CA SER A 172 -15.77 0.42 -8.61
C SER A 172 -16.48 -0.93 -8.38
N GLU A 173 -17.32 -1.34 -9.34
CA GLU A 173 -17.86 -2.71 -9.38
C GLU A 173 -16.73 -3.74 -9.37
N HIS A 174 -15.68 -3.50 -10.15
CA HIS A 174 -14.51 -4.38 -10.22
C HIS A 174 -13.79 -4.50 -8.88
N THR A 175 -13.60 -3.38 -8.17
CA THR A 175 -13.01 -3.36 -6.82
C THR A 175 -13.78 -4.27 -5.86
N LEU A 176 -15.12 -4.16 -5.85
CA LEU A 176 -15.98 -5.00 -5.00
C LEU A 176 -15.97 -6.48 -5.45
N LEU A 177 -15.89 -6.73 -6.75
CA LEU A 177 -15.78 -8.09 -7.29
C LEU A 177 -14.46 -8.76 -6.83
N MET A 178 -13.33 -8.06 -6.93
CA MET A 178 -12.03 -8.58 -6.46
C MET A 178 -12.07 -8.86 -4.97
N ALA A 179 -12.57 -7.93 -4.16
CA ALA A 179 -12.74 -8.11 -2.72
C ALA A 179 -13.63 -9.34 -2.39
N SER A 180 -14.77 -9.49 -3.08
CA SER A 180 -15.67 -10.64 -2.92
C SER A 180 -14.98 -11.97 -3.23
N ARG A 181 -14.18 -12.03 -4.31
CA ARG A 181 -13.44 -13.23 -4.69
C ARG A 181 -12.36 -13.57 -3.66
N LEU A 182 -11.66 -12.57 -3.11
CA LEU A 182 -10.67 -12.77 -2.04
C LEU A 182 -11.32 -13.33 -0.77
N VAL A 183 -12.49 -12.82 -0.37
CA VAL A 183 -13.26 -13.35 0.77
C VAL A 183 -13.67 -14.80 0.52
N LYS A 184 -14.15 -15.12 -0.69
CA LYS A 184 -14.49 -16.49 -1.06
C LYS A 184 -13.27 -17.44 -0.97
N MET A 185 -12.06 -16.93 -1.21
CA MET A 185 -10.81 -17.70 -1.14
C MET A 185 -10.18 -17.73 0.26
N GLY A 186 -10.70 -16.98 1.23
CA GLY A 186 -10.29 -17.07 2.63
C GLY A 186 -9.81 -15.80 3.28
N ALA A 187 -9.88 -14.63 2.61
CA ALA A 187 -9.70 -13.36 3.28
C ALA A 187 -10.74 -13.19 4.40
N ASP A 188 -10.30 -12.59 5.51
CA ASP A 188 -11.14 -12.36 6.68
C ASP A 188 -11.33 -10.86 6.93
N PRO A 189 -12.39 -10.25 6.35
CA PRO A 189 -12.65 -8.82 6.50
C PRO A 189 -12.77 -8.36 7.94
N SER A 190 -13.36 -9.20 8.81
CA SER A 190 -13.54 -8.87 10.23
C SER A 190 -12.20 -8.82 10.96
N TYR A 191 -11.34 -9.81 10.74
CA TYR A 191 -9.99 -9.83 11.31
C TYR A 191 -9.18 -8.61 10.86
N ILE A 192 -9.18 -8.32 9.56
CA ILE A 192 -8.43 -7.20 8.97
C ILE A 192 -8.93 -5.87 9.53
N SER A 193 -10.25 -5.61 9.48
CA SER A 193 -10.82 -4.35 9.97
C SER A 193 -10.56 -4.15 11.46
N ASN A 194 -10.78 -5.19 12.29
CA ASN A 194 -10.54 -5.08 13.72
C ASN A 194 -9.05 -4.77 14.02
N LYS A 195 -8.12 -5.41 13.32
CA LYS A 195 -6.70 -5.15 13.50
C LYS A 195 -6.28 -3.74 13.09
N LEU A 196 -6.81 -3.22 12.01
CA LEU A 196 -6.53 -1.85 11.56
C LEU A 196 -7.20 -0.79 12.45
N ASP A 197 -8.31 -1.13 13.10
CA ASP A 197 -9.00 -0.24 14.03
C ASP A 197 -8.40 -0.23 15.43
N GLU A 198 -7.52 -1.18 15.79
CA GLU A 198 -6.82 -1.18 17.08
C GLU A 198 -6.02 0.11 17.26
N LYS A 199 -6.21 0.77 18.40
CA LYS A 199 -5.49 2.00 18.76
C LYS A 199 -4.88 1.87 20.14
N THR A 200 -3.70 2.43 20.31
CA THR A 200 -3.07 2.56 21.62
C THR A 200 -3.78 3.64 22.47
N GLU A 201 -3.55 3.64 23.76
CA GLU A 201 -4.04 4.72 24.63
C GLU A 201 -3.43 6.07 24.24
N GLU A 202 -2.17 6.08 23.80
CA GLU A 202 -1.47 7.27 23.30
C GLU A 202 -2.14 7.81 22.04
N ALA A 203 -2.47 6.95 21.09
CA ALA A 203 -3.22 7.34 19.88
C ALA A 203 -4.59 7.93 20.24
N MET A 204 -5.29 7.39 21.24
CA MET A 204 -6.57 7.93 21.70
C MET A 204 -6.41 9.28 22.41
N LYS A 205 -5.33 9.48 23.16
CA LYS A 205 -4.99 10.79 23.74
C LYS A 205 -4.66 11.80 22.64
N CYS A 206 -3.88 11.41 21.65
CA CYS A 206 -3.56 12.23 20.48
C CYS A 206 -4.83 12.62 19.71
N TYR A 207 -5.74 11.65 19.46
CA TYR A 207 -7.03 11.91 18.81
C TYR A 207 -7.81 13.02 19.53
N LYS A 208 -7.91 12.95 20.86
CA LYS A 208 -8.59 13.95 21.68
C LYS A 208 -7.92 15.34 21.51
N LEU A 209 -6.59 15.41 21.62
CA LEU A 209 -5.86 16.67 21.46
C LEU A 209 -6.13 17.30 20.10
N VAL A 210 -6.11 16.51 19.02
CA VAL A 210 -6.39 17.00 17.67
C VAL A 210 -7.84 17.42 17.51
N ALA A 211 -8.79 16.65 18.03
CA ALA A 211 -10.23 16.95 17.97
C ALA A 211 -10.56 18.27 18.67
N ASP A 212 -9.91 18.55 19.79
CA ASP A 212 -10.08 19.79 20.56
C ASP A 212 -9.59 21.05 19.78
N THR A 213 -8.80 20.87 18.72
CA THR A 213 -8.30 21.98 17.87
C THR A 213 -9.15 22.25 16.64
N VAL A 214 -10.23 21.53 16.43
CA VAL A 214 -11.07 21.66 15.23
C VAL A 214 -11.71 23.05 15.17
N HIS A 215 -11.49 23.77 14.08
CA HIS A 215 -12.06 25.07 13.80
C HIS A 215 -12.71 25.09 12.41
N SER A 216 -13.88 25.71 12.34
CA SER A 216 -14.65 25.88 11.10
C SER A 216 -14.64 27.33 10.65
N TYR A 217 -14.48 27.53 9.34
CA TYR A 217 -14.52 28.83 8.66
C TYR A 217 -15.52 28.80 7.50
N LYS A 218 -15.95 29.97 7.03
CA LYS A 218 -16.84 30.10 5.87
C LYS A 218 -18.12 29.27 6.02
N ASP A 219 -18.82 29.47 7.14
CA ASP A 219 -20.07 28.75 7.45
C ASP A 219 -19.91 27.21 7.44
N GLY A 220 -18.76 26.72 7.93
CA GLY A 220 -18.49 25.29 8.04
C GLY A 220 -17.90 24.65 6.79
N LYS A 221 -17.68 25.39 5.71
CA LYS A 221 -17.14 24.86 4.43
C LYS A 221 -15.65 24.54 4.50
N ILE A 222 -14.90 25.25 5.34
CA ILE A 222 -13.46 25.00 5.56
C ILE A 222 -13.28 24.58 7.00
N VAL A 223 -12.72 23.39 7.20
CA VAL A 223 -12.47 22.87 8.54
C VAL A 223 -10.98 22.55 8.68
N VAL A 224 -10.38 23.02 9.75
CA VAL A 224 -8.97 22.80 10.06
C VAL A 224 -8.80 22.16 11.43
N ALA A 225 -7.76 21.37 11.57
CA ALA A 225 -7.30 20.84 12.85
C ALA A 225 -5.77 20.95 12.94
N TYR A 226 -5.24 20.84 14.15
CA TYR A 226 -3.81 21.01 14.40
C TYR A 226 -3.27 19.85 15.24
N MET A 227 -2.15 19.29 14.82
CA MET A 227 -1.28 18.49 15.68
C MET A 227 -0.20 19.40 16.28
N ASN A 228 -0.38 19.78 17.53
CA ASN A 228 0.61 20.55 18.27
C ASN A 228 1.82 19.67 18.66
N LYS A 229 2.82 20.26 19.33
CA LYS A 229 4.03 19.53 19.75
C LYS A 229 3.72 18.31 20.62
N GLU A 230 2.74 18.42 21.52
CA GLU A 230 2.31 17.33 22.40
C GLU A 230 1.67 16.18 21.60
N ALA A 231 0.75 16.49 20.69
CA ALA A 231 0.11 15.50 19.80
C ALA A 231 1.15 14.81 18.90
N MET A 232 2.10 15.58 18.35
CA MET A 232 3.19 15.02 17.54
C MET A 232 4.10 14.08 18.33
N ALA A 233 4.35 14.37 19.60
CA ALA A 233 5.15 13.49 20.47
C ALA A 233 4.42 12.19 20.86
N LEU A 234 3.10 12.20 20.88
CA LEU A 234 2.28 11.01 21.21
C LEU A 234 2.17 10.03 20.04
N ASP A 235 1.85 10.54 18.84
CA ASP A 235 1.57 9.68 17.68
C ASP A 235 1.76 10.42 16.33
N GLY A 236 2.84 11.16 16.19
CA GLY A 236 3.12 11.96 14.99
C GLY A 236 3.33 11.15 13.72
N GLU A 237 3.80 9.91 13.84
CA GLU A 237 4.05 9.00 12.72
C GLU A 237 2.73 8.61 12.01
N ASN A 238 1.64 8.46 12.77
CA ASN A 238 0.32 8.12 12.24
C ASN A 238 -0.54 9.34 11.90
N SER A 239 0.07 10.47 11.59
CA SER A 239 -0.63 11.76 11.39
C SER A 239 -1.73 11.71 10.33
N ASP A 240 -1.63 10.87 9.32
CA ASP A 240 -2.64 10.74 8.26
C ASP A 240 -3.97 10.18 8.78
N TYR A 241 -3.93 9.35 9.81
CA TYR A 241 -5.13 8.91 10.52
C TYR A 241 -5.93 10.10 11.08
N TYR A 242 -5.25 11.09 11.66
CA TYR A 242 -5.88 12.25 12.28
C TYR A 242 -6.42 13.27 11.27
N ALA A 243 -6.00 13.19 10.00
CA ALA A 243 -6.59 13.99 8.93
C ALA A 243 -8.08 13.66 8.68
N SER A 244 -8.54 12.50 9.13
CA SER A 244 -9.94 12.11 9.10
C SER A 244 -10.82 12.99 10.01
N ILE A 245 -10.28 13.56 11.09
CA ILE A 245 -11.04 14.35 12.08
C ILE A 245 -11.68 15.60 11.45
N PRO A 246 -10.96 16.52 10.81
CA PRO A 246 -11.61 17.65 10.15
C PRO A 246 -12.46 17.23 8.95
N ARG A 247 -12.14 16.10 8.28
CA ARG A 247 -12.89 15.60 7.11
C ARG A 247 -14.28 15.07 7.44
N CYS A 248 -14.52 14.61 8.68
CA CYS A 248 -15.83 14.06 9.07
C CYS A 248 -16.86 15.13 9.47
N ILE A 249 -16.48 16.41 9.53
CA ILE A 249 -17.41 17.49 9.90
C ILE A 249 -18.41 17.71 8.76
N LYS A 250 -19.70 17.70 9.12
CA LYS A 250 -20.79 17.86 8.17
C LYS A 250 -20.69 19.22 7.46
N GLY A 251 -20.70 19.19 6.13
CA GLY A 251 -20.66 20.39 5.29
C GLY A 251 -19.25 20.89 4.94
N ALA A 252 -18.20 20.21 5.43
CA ALA A 252 -16.82 20.53 5.05
C ALA A 252 -16.61 20.22 3.55
N GLU A 253 -16.24 21.26 2.79
CA GLU A 253 -15.80 21.16 1.40
C GLU A 253 -14.27 21.04 1.31
N ILE A 254 -13.57 21.69 2.27
CA ILE A 254 -12.12 21.65 2.42
C ILE A 254 -11.81 21.27 3.87
N ALA A 255 -10.95 20.26 4.03
CA ALA A 255 -10.44 19.86 5.34
C ALA A 255 -8.90 19.81 5.32
N ALA A 256 -8.26 20.36 6.36
CA ALA A 256 -6.80 20.37 6.47
C ALA A 256 -6.37 20.04 7.90
N LEU A 257 -5.31 19.22 7.99
CA LEU A 257 -4.58 18.97 9.22
C LEU A 257 -3.20 19.62 9.13
N PHE A 258 -2.91 20.53 10.05
CA PHE A 258 -1.59 21.16 10.17
C PHE A 258 -0.77 20.44 11.23
N LYS A 259 0.47 20.13 10.91
CA LYS A 259 1.40 19.45 11.81
C LYS A 259 2.46 20.44 12.31
N TYR A 260 2.76 20.40 13.60
CA TYR A 260 3.91 21.11 14.15
C TYR A 260 5.19 20.54 13.54
N LYS A 261 6.07 21.42 13.05
CA LYS A 261 7.46 21.11 12.67
C LYS A 261 8.37 22.01 13.47
N GLU A 262 9.45 21.46 14.02
CA GLU A 262 10.53 22.22 14.65
C GLU A 262 11.33 23.01 13.62
#